data_49ab9e3bf3a0dc946ab99479fe08c2ba
#
_entry.id   49ab9e3bf3a0dc946ab99479fe08c2ba
#
_cell.length_a   1.000
_cell.length_b   1.000
_cell.length_c   1.000
_cell.angle_alpha   90.00
_cell.angle_beta   90.00
_cell.angle_gamma   90.00
#
_symmetry.space_group_name_H-M   'P 1'
#
loop_
_entity.id
_entity.type
_entity.pdbx_description
1 polymer ?
#
loop_
_entity_poly.entity_id
_entity_poly.type
_entity_poly.pdbx_seq_one_letter_code
_entity_poly.pdbx_strand_id
1 'polypeptide(L)'
;MLFRAFKRCFSQSILAFQADVLSLLPSVIFASSLPMLKEYPILIVLYPIFLSVRGALGGLLCGKLSTALNVGWVEPRLRGNTSYFWALVATQAPLSALAALIFTLIAVGIGGEFASLLIFTLSLSSLTALIMPLLISMVAFSTFNAGLNPDVVLYPITSSTSDLLVTMFFIILASCLITGLLTPLQVLSTLLLILVLASILKYWHVNAYRSTVAEGAASLLLISLIVTLTGIGVRELVDVAPRSVIASYAALTGLLGDAAGAFGSLITTRLAIGGLEHFKEDADRVVGEVIGIASAYGLMMSVFAVGGALAIGANPLPALLMVSKAATLAITLGMLASLTIAVVSFNLGLDPDSYVIPLESCLSDLITTYSLLLASSL
;
A
#
# COMPACT_ATOMS: atom_id res chain seq x y z
N MET A 1 -21.10 -9.00 26.93
CA MET A 1 -19.74 -8.77 26.38
C MET A 1 -19.79 -8.24 24.97
N LEU A 2 -20.57 -8.80 24.08
CA LEU A 2 -20.69 -8.44 22.66
C LEU A 2 -20.84 -6.92 22.40
N PHE A 3 -21.84 -6.26 23.00
CA PHE A 3 -22.10 -4.83 22.76
C PHE A 3 -20.96 -3.90 23.22
N ARG A 4 -20.26 -4.24 24.31
CA ARG A 4 -19.09 -3.45 24.76
C ARG A 4 -17.92 -3.60 23.80
N ALA A 5 -17.66 -4.82 23.31
CA ALA A 5 -16.62 -5.11 22.33
C ALA A 5 -16.92 -4.38 21.01
N PHE A 6 -18.18 -4.47 20.52
CA PHE A 6 -18.65 -3.73 19.35
C PHE A 6 -18.38 -2.23 19.47
N LYS A 7 -18.90 -1.59 20.53
CA LYS A 7 -18.76 -0.14 20.70
C LYS A 7 -17.31 0.30 20.76
N ARG A 8 -16.47 -0.46 21.45
CA ARG A 8 -15.04 -0.17 21.56
C ARG A 8 -14.34 -0.28 20.21
N CYS A 9 -14.48 -1.39 19.50
CA CYS A 9 -13.85 -1.60 18.22
C CYS A 9 -14.37 -0.64 17.15
N PHE A 10 -15.68 -0.42 17.08
CA PHE A 10 -16.28 0.54 16.17
C PHE A 10 -15.68 1.95 16.34
N SER A 11 -15.65 2.44 17.59
CA SER A 11 -15.10 3.77 17.88
C SER A 11 -13.59 3.89 17.56
N GLN A 12 -12.82 2.84 17.88
CA GLN A 12 -11.39 2.83 17.60
C GLN A 12 -11.12 2.72 16.10
N SER A 13 -11.86 1.90 15.36
CA SER A 13 -11.74 1.77 13.91
C SER A 13 -12.12 3.06 13.19
N ILE A 14 -13.21 3.74 13.58
CA ILE A 14 -13.56 5.04 13.00
C ILE A 14 -12.42 6.04 13.19
N LEU A 15 -11.81 6.09 14.37
CA LEU A 15 -10.70 6.99 14.63
C LEU A 15 -9.47 6.67 13.77
N ALA A 16 -9.14 5.38 13.62
CA ALA A 16 -8.02 4.94 12.78
C ALA A 16 -8.27 5.27 11.30
N PHE A 17 -9.46 4.94 10.79
CA PHE A 17 -9.83 5.14 9.38
C PHE A 17 -9.94 6.62 8.96
N GLN A 18 -9.96 7.57 9.91
CA GLN A 18 -9.88 8.99 9.57
C GLN A 18 -8.56 9.36 8.91
N ALA A 19 -7.50 8.60 9.14
CA ALA A 19 -6.20 8.83 8.48
C ALA A 19 -6.32 8.68 6.96
N ASP A 20 -7.17 7.78 6.49
CA ASP A 20 -7.38 7.51 5.05
C ASP A 20 -8.12 8.65 4.30
N VAL A 21 -8.63 9.65 5.00
CA VAL A 21 -9.18 10.86 4.37
C VAL A 21 -8.11 11.52 3.47
N LEU A 22 -6.84 11.46 3.85
CA LEU A 22 -5.74 11.98 3.03
C LEU A 22 -5.61 11.22 1.70
N SER A 23 -5.98 9.95 1.64
CA SER A 23 -5.95 9.11 0.44
C SER A 23 -7.04 9.47 -0.59
N LEU A 24 -7.97 10.37 -0.24
CA LEU A 24 -8.86 10.99 -1.23
C LEU A 24 -8.10 11.90 -2.19
N LEU A 25 -7.03 12.56 -1.75
CA LEU A 25 -6.26 13.47 -2.62
C LEU A 25 -5.63 12.72 -3.81
N PRO A 26 -4.84 11.63 -3.62
CA PRO A 26 -4.34 10.84 -4.74
C PRO A 26 -5.45 10.29 -5.63
N SER A 27 -6.59 9.87 -5.06
CA SER A 27 -7.74 9.39 -5.82
C SER A 27 -8.32 10.46 -6.75
N VAL A 28 -8.51 11.67 -6.25
CA VAL A 28 -9.03 12.82 -7.01
C VAL A 28 -8.05 13.24 -8.10
N ILE A 29 -6.75 13.28 -7.80
CA ILE A 29 -5.70 13.60 -8.79
C ILE A 29 -5.72 12.56 -9.91
N PHE A 30 -5.75 11.26 -9.58
CA PHE A 30 -5.83 10.19 -10.58
C PHE A 30 -7.08 10.29 -11.44
N ALA A 31 -8.28 10.43 -10.83
CA ALA A 31 -9.54 10.56 -11.54
C ALA A 31 -9.59 11.80 -12.46
N SER A 32 -8.98 12.90 -12.03
CA SER A 32 -8.87 14.13 -12.82
C SER A 32 -7.92 13.99 -14.00
N SER A 33 -6.90 13.14 -13.87
CA SER A 33 -5.88 12.88 -14.90
C SER A 33 -6.29 11.79 -15.91
N LEU A 34 -7.42 11.10 -15.71
CA LEU A 34 -7.87 10.02 -16.61
C LEU A 34 -7.98 10.43 -18.09
N PRO A 35 -8.45 11.63 -18.47
CA PRO A 35 -8.47 12.02 -19.88
C PRO A 35 -7.10 11.94 -20.55
N MET A 36 -6.05 12.41 -19.85
CA MET A 36 -4.66 12.32 -20.29
C MET A 36 -4.15 10.86 -20.28
N LEU A 37 -4.42 10.10 -19.23
CA LEU A 37 -3.93 8.73 -19.12
C LEU A 37 -4.56 7.78 -20.15
N LYS A 38 -5.77 8.08 -20.64
CA LYS A 38 -6.43 7.32 -21.72
C LYS A 38 -5.71 7.46 -23.06
N GLU A 39 -4.84 8.44 -23.26
CA GLU A 39 -3.98 8.52 -24.44
C GLU A 39 -2.90 7.41 -24.44
N TYR A 40 -2.52 6.90 -23.24
CA TYR A 40 -1.58 5.80 -23.10
C TYR A 40 -2.10 4.79 -22.04
N PRO A 41 -3.09 3.93 -22.41
CA PRO A 41 -3.92 3.18 -21.45
C PRO A 41 -3.15 2.25 -20.51
N ILE A 42 -1.92 1.83 -20.89
CA ILE A 42 -1.08 0.98 -20.04
C ILE A 42 -0.68 1.69 -18.72
N LEU A 43 -0.65 3.03 -18.72
CA LEU A 43 -0.40 3.80 -17.51
C LEU A 43 -1.50 3.64 -16.47
N ILE A 44 -2.75 3.42 -16.91
CA ILE A 44 -3.88 3.14 -15.99
C ILE A 44 -3.66 1.81 -15.27
N VAL A 45 -3.09 0.80 -15.95
CA VAL A 45 -2.70 -0.47 -15.35
C VAL A 45 -1.54 -0.31 -14.37
N LEU A 46 -0.53 0.49 -14.73
CA LEU A 46 0.67 0.68 -13.91
C LEU A 46 0.40 1.50 -12.65
N TYR A 47 -0.60 2.37 -12.63
CA TYR A 47 -0.87 3.26 -11.49
C TYR A 47 -1.11 2.48 -10.18
N PRO A 48 -2.10 1.58 -10.06
CA PRO A 48 -2.32 0.83 -8.83
C PRO A 48 -1.15 -0.12 -8.52
N ILE A 49 -0.47 -0.65 -9.54
CA ILE A 49 0.72 -1.49 -9.35
C ILE A 49 1.79 -0.71 -8.57
N PHE A 50 2.08 0.53 -8.97
CA PHE A 50 3.08 1.35 -8.28
C PHE A 50 2.65 1.77 -6.88
N LEU A 51 1.36 2.00 -6.63
CA LEU A 51 0.85 2.26 -5.28
C LEU A 51 1.07 1.04 -4.36
N SER A 52 0.67 -0.15 -4.81
CA SER A 52 0.83 -1.38 -4.03
C SER A 52 2.30 -1.75 -3.79
N VAL A 53 3.16 -1.63 -4.82
CA VAL A 53 4.61 -1.88 -4.69
C VAL A 53 5.27 -0.91 -3.70
N ARG A 54 4.91 0.36 -3.77
CA ARG A 54 5.37 1.34 -2.79
C ARG A 54 4.93 0.94 -1.38
N GLY A 55 3.66 0.50 -1.22
CA GLY A 55 3.16 -0.03 0.06
C GLY A 55 4.00 -1.19 0.57
N ALA A 56 4.31 -2.16 -0.29
CA ALA A 56 5.12 -3.32 0.05
C ALA A 56 6.57 -2.94 0.44
N LEU A 57 7.25 -2.13 -0.37
CA LEU A 57 8.63 -1.71 -0.09
C LEU A 57 8.71 -0.75 1.10
N GLY A 58 7.72 0.13 1.25
CA GLY A 58 7.59 1.02 2.39
C GLY A 58 7.32 0.24 3.69
N GLY A 59 6.42 -0.73 3.66
CA GLY A 59 6.11 -1.62 4.78
C GLY A 59 7.33 -2.42 5.24
N LEU A 60 8.09 -2.99 4.30
CA LEU A 60 9.35 -3.68 4.59
C LEU A 60 10.34 -2.76 5.32
N LEU A 61 10.51 -1.52 4.84
CA LEU A 61 11.42 -0.57 5.49
C LEU A 61 10.88 -0.10 6.84
N CYS A 62 9.58 0.15 6.98
CA CYS A 62 8.94 0.53 8.24
C CYS A 62 9.16 -0.54 9.31
N GLY A 63 8.89 -1.80 9.01
CA GLY A 63 9.05 -2.92 9.94
C GLY A 63 10.51 -3.09 10.37
N LYS A 64 11.44 -3.19 9.40
CA LYS A 64 12.88 -3.32 9.70
C LYS A 64 13.42 -2.13 10.51
N LEU A 65 12.97 -0.90 10.19
CA LEU A 65 13.41 0.30 10.89
C LEU A 65 12.83 0.38 12.30
N SER A 66 11.55 0.04 12.49
CA SER A 66 10.92 0.00 13.80
C SER A 66 11.61 -1.01 14.72
N THR A 67 11.81 -2.23 14.24
CA THR A 67 12.55 -3.27 14.97
C THR A 67 13.96 -2.80 15.33
N ALA A 68 14.68 -2.19 14.38
CA ALA A 68 16.05 -1.72 14.61
C ALA A 68 16.12 -0.55 15.62
N LEU A 69 15.11 0.32 15.66
CA LEU A 69 14.99 1.38 16.68
C LEU A 69 14.74 0.78 18.06
N ASN A 70 13.81 -0.16 18.18
CA ASN A 70 13.44 -0.79 19.45
C ASN A 70 14.60 -1.61 20.05
N VAL A 71 15.41 -2.25 19.20
CA VAL A 71 16.60 -3.03 19.64
C VAL A 71 17.83 -2.14 19.85
N GLY A 72 17.81 -0.87 19.41
CA GLY A 72 18.92 0.07 19.54
C GLY A 72 20.03 -0.09 18.49
N TRP A 73 19.77 -0.74 17.34
CA TRP A 73 20.72 -0.83 16.22
C TRP A 73 20.76 0.43 15.38
N VAL A 74 19.71 1.26 15.49
CA VAL A 74 19.54 2.52 14.78
C VAL A 74 19.26 3.61 15.81
N GLU A 75 19.91 4.76 15.66
CA GLU A 75 19.64 5.92 16.49
C GLU A 75 18.49 6.77 15.88
N PRO A 76 17.61 7.39 16.70
CA PRO A 76 16.47 8.15 16.18
C PRO A 76 16.90 9.54 15.68
N ARG A 77 17.85 9.58 14.74
CA ARG A 77 18.39 10.79 14.09
C ARG A 77 18.92 10.50 12.70
N LEU A 78 18.81 11.43 11.76
CA LEU A 78 19.30 11.25 10.40
C LEU A 78 20.83 11.38 10.30
N ARG A 79 21.42 12.39 10.97
CA ARG A 79 22.86 12.65 10.86
C ARG A 79 23.65 11.83 11.87
N GLY A 80 24.76 11.26 11.43
CA GLY A 80 25.64 10.46 12.29
C GLY A 80 25.04 9.12 12.73
N ASN A 81 24.09 8.57 11.98
CA ASN A 81 23.47 7.28 12.25
C ASN A 81 24.40 6.10 11.89
N THR A 82 24.03 4.91 12.31
CA THR A 82 24.82 3.67 12.15
C THR A 82 24.92 3.24 10.68
N SER A 83 25.93 2.43 10.36
CA SER A 83 26.05 1.79 9.04
C SER A 83 24.87 0.88 8.73
N TYR A 84 24.25 0.30 9.76
CA TYR A 84 23.05 -0.51 9.64
C TYR A 84 21.86 0.30 9.08
N PHE A 85 21.60 1.49 9.61
CA PHE A 85 20.56 2.39 9.12
C PHE A 85 20.75 2.72 7.64
N TRP A 86 21.96 3.15 7.26
CA TRP A 86 22.22 3.53 5.88
C TRP A 86 22.18 2.32 4.93
N ALA A 87 22.54 1.13 5.42
CA ALA A 87 22.40 -0.11 4.67
C ALA A 87 20.91 -0.42 4.40
N LEU A 88 20.02 -0.29 5.39
CA LEU A 88 18.58 -0.46 5.22
C LEU A 88 18.00 0.54 4.21
N VAL A 89 18.31 1.82 4.36
CA VAL A 89 17.88 2.87 3.40
C VAL A 89 18.35 2.57 1.99
N ALA A 90 19.60 2.12 1.84
CA ALA A 90 20.20 1.82 0.53
C ALA A 90 19.55 0.62 -0.19
N THR A 91 18.86 -0.29 0.52
CA THR A 91 18.13 -1.43 -0.10
C THR A 91 17.00 -0.98 -1.01
N GLN A 92 16.47 0.23 -0.80
CA GLN A 92 15.34 0.73 -1.58
C GLN A 92 15.69 0.95 -3.06
N ALA A 93 16.94 1.31 -3.37
CA ALA A 93 17.37 1.52 -4.76
C ALA A 93 17.33 0.23 -5.60
N PRO A 94 17.99 -0.88 -5.23
CA PRO A 94 17.93 -2.12 -6.02
C PRO A 94 16.53 -2.76 -6.01
N LEU A 95 15.77 -2.66 -4.91
CA LEU A 95 14.41 -3.19 -4.88
C LEU A 95 13.46 -2.40 -5.78
N SER A 96 13.57 -1.07 -5.80
CA SER A 96 12.79 -0.23 -6.70
C SER A 96 13.16 -0.44 -8.17
N ALA A 97 14.44 -0.66 -8.48
CA ALA A 97 14.89 -0.99 -9.83
C ALA A 97 14.40 -2.37 -10.29
N LEU A 98 14.42 -3.37 -9.39
CA LEU A 98 13.85 -4.69 -9.66
C LEU A 98 12.34 -4.61 -9.92
N ALA A 99 11.61 -3.87 -9.10
CA ALA A 99 10.19 -3.62 -9.30
C ALA A 99 9.92 -2.96 -10.65
N ALA A 100 10.67 -1.90 -11.00
CA ALA A 100 10.56 -1.24 -12.31
C ALA A 100 10.75 -2.23 -13.46
N LEU A 101 11.74 -3.11 -13.39
CA LEU A 101 11.99 -4.12 -14.42
C LEU A 101 10.86 -5.14 -14.52
N ILE A 102 10.43 -5.72 -13.38
CA ILE A 102 9.34 -6.71 -13.35
C ILE A 102 8.07 -6.13 -14.00
N PHE A 103 7.66 -4.93 -13.56
CA PHE A 103 6.39 -4.34 -14.04
C PHE A 103 6.50 -3.75 -15.44
N THR A 104 7.68 -3.37 -15.90
CA THR A 104 7.91 -3.08 -17.32
C THR A 104 7.69 -4.34 -18.16
N LEU A 105 8.27 -5.48 -17.79
CA LEU A 105 8.11 -6.73 -18.53
C LEU A 105 6.65 -7.18 -18.57
N ILE A 106 5.93 -7.05 -17.45
CA ILE A 106 4.50 -7.36 -17.38
C ILE A 106 3.70 -6.41 -18.29
N ALA A 107 3.96 -5.11 -18.23
CA ALA A 107 3.27 -4.11 -19.04
C ALA A 107 3.52 -4.30 -20.54
N VAL A 108 4.71 -4.73 -20.94
CA VAL A 108 5.04 -5.13 -22.32
C VAL A 108 4.24 -6.36 -22.72
N GLY A 109 4.09 -7.34 -21.84
CA GLY A 109 3.25 -8.53 -22.09
C GLY A 109 1.77 -8.19 -22.32
N ILE A 110 1.30 -7.03 -21.82
CA ILE A 110 -0.08 -6.52 -22.02
C ILE A 110 -0.19 -5.60 -23.27
N GLY A 111 0.93 -5.35 -23.99
CA GLY A 111 0.93 -4.58 -25.23
C GLY A 111 1.60 -3.19 -25.12
N GLY A 112 2.36 -2.93 -24.08
CA GLY A 112 3.15 -1.70 -23.95
C GLY A 112 4.48 -1.72 -24.72
N GLU A 113 5.03 -0.55 -25.00
CA GLU A 113 6.34 -0.40 -25.63
C GLU A 113 7.45 -0.47 -24.58
N PHE A 114 8.43 -1.38 -24.77
CA PHE A 114 9.47 -1.66 -23.77
C PHE A 114 10.30 -0.43 -23.40
N ALA A 115 10.84 0.29 -24.37
CA ALA A 115 11.78 1.39 -24.11
C ALA A 115 11.11 2.55 -23.33
N SER A 116 9.95 2.99 -23.77
CA SER A 116 9.17 4.05 -23.16
C SER A 116 8.73 3.68 -21.74
N LEU A 117 8.27 2.46 -21.55
CA LEU A 117 7.82 1.98 -20.23
C LEU A 117 9.00 1.78 -19.28
N LEU A 118 10.13 1.24 -19.74
CA LEU A 118 11.31 1.06 -18.91
C LEU A 118 11.85 2.40 -18.38
N ILE A 119 11.95 3.41 -19.27
CA ILE A 119 12.39 4.74 -18.86
C ILE A 119 11.39 5.35 -17.85
N PHE A 120 10.09 5.21 -18.08
CA PHE A 120 9.05 5.71 -17.18
C PHE A 120 9.12 5.04 -15.80
N THR A 121 9.13 3.71 -15.76
CA THR A 121 9.11 2.94 -14.50
C THR A 121 10.38 3.14 -13.68
N LEU A 122 11.57 3.19 -14.34
CA LEU A 122 12.83 3.52 -13.67
C LEU A 122 12.83 4.95 -13.13
N SER A 123 12.26 5.91 -13.87
CA SER A 123 12.19 7.31 -13.42
C SER A 123 11.31 7.46 -12.18
N LEU A 124 10.13 6.85 -12.18
CA LEU A 124 9.24 6.84 -11.03
C LEU A 124 9.89 6.14 -9.83
N SER A 125 10.52 5.00 -10.08
CA SER A 125 11.26 4.24 -9.06
C SER A 125 12.46 5.03 -8.50
N SER A 126 13.09 5.90 -9.28
CA SER A 126 14.16 6.78 -8.81
C SER A 126 13.65 7.77 -7.75
N LEU A 127 12.54 8.45 -8.04
CA LEU A 127 11.95 9.41 -7.10
C LEU A 127 11.47 8.71 -5.82
N THR A 128 10.83 7.55 -5.95
CA THR A 128 10.36 6.79 -4.79
C THR A 128 11.53 6.25 -3.95
N ALA A 129 12.58 5.70 -4.57
CA ALA A 129 13.76 5.20 -3.87
C ALA A 129 14.54 6.28 -3.12
N LEU A 130 14.48 7.54 -3.57
CA LEU A 130 15.14 8.67 -2.91
C LEU A 130 14.28 9.27 -1.79
N ILE A 131 13.01 9.49 -2.05
CA ILE A 131 12.15 10.32 -1.17
C ILE A 131 11.49 9.46 -0.09
N MET A 132 11.01 8.26 -0.43
CA MET A 132 10.27 7.43 0.54
C MET A 132 11.10 6.99 1.74
N PRO A 133 12.37 6.52 1.60
CA PRO A 133 13.15 6.13 2.77
C PRO A 133 13.43 7.29 3.71
N LEU A 134 13.61 8.51 3.18
CA LEU A 134 13.80 9.71 3.98
C LEU A 134 12.53 10.08 4.73
N LEU A 135 11.38 10.05 4.05
CA LEU A 135 10.07 10.31 4.67
C LEU A 135 9.81 9.31 5.81
N ILE A 136 9.96 8.01 5.53
CA ILE A 136 9.76 6.93 6.51
C ILE A 136 10.69 7.13 7.71
N SER A 137 11.96 7.42 7.46
CA SER A 137 12.94 7.64 8.54
C SER A 137 12.61 8.87 9.38
N MET A 138 12.18 9.97 8.76
CA MET A 138 11.78 11.17 9.50
C MET A 138 10.56 10.92 10.39
N VAL A 139 9.55 10.22 9.89
CA VAL A 139 8.37 9.86 10.67
C VAL A 139 8.75 8.89 11.79
N ALA A 140 9.55 7.84 11.49
CA ALA A 140 10.01 6.87 12.47
C ALA A 140 10.77 7.53 13.63
N PHE A 141 11.70 8.42 13.33
CA PHE A 141 12.48 9.10 14.35
C PHE A 141 11.65 10.10 15.17
N SER A 142 10.71 10.79 14.51
CA SER A 142 9.82 11.73 15.20
C SER A 142 8.88 11.00 16.15
N THR A 143 8.28 9.89 15.72
CA THR A 143 7.38 9.08 16.55
C THR A 143 8.11 8.42 17.71
N PHE A 144 9.29 7.85 17.47
CA PHE A 144 10.13 7.25 18.50
C PHE A 144 10.57 8.28 19.55
N ASN A 145 11.05 9.46 19.12
CA ASN A 145 11.45 10.56 20.03
C ASN A 145 10.27 11.14 20.83
N ALA A 146 9.04 11.04 20.29
CA ALA A 146 7.82 11.43 21.00
C ALA A 146 7.35 10.36 22.00
N GLY A 147 8.06 9.22 22.13
CA GLY A 147 7.68 8.12 23.01
C GLY A 147 6.48 7.31 22.51
N LEU A 148 6.12 7.46 21.23
CA LEU A 148 5.08 6.64 20.57
C LEU A 148 5.70 5.35 20.05
N ASN A 149 4.87 4.30 19.99
CA ASN A 149 5.32 3.03 19.38
C ASN A 149 5.34 3.15 17.85
N PRO A 150 6.53 3.09 17.19
CA PRO A 150 6.63 3.17 15.74
C PRO A 150 5.83 2.08 15.02
N ASP A 151 5.75 0.85 15.58
CA ASP A 151 5.02 -0.27 14.96
C ASP A 151 3.54 0.05 14.72
N VAL A 152 2.95 0.90 15.54
CA VAL A 152 1.53 1.27 15.45
C VAL A 152 1.29 2.49 14.57
N VAL A 153 2.21 3.47 14.60
CA VAL A 153 1.95 4.81 14.07
C VAL A 153 2.62 5.04 12.71
N LEU A 154 3.77 4.37 12.49
CA LEU A 154 4.64 4.66 11.34
C LEU A 154 3.97 4.32 10.01
N TYR A 155 3.45 3.10 9.88
CA TYR A 155 2.91 2.64 8.59
C TYR A 155 1.67 3.45 8.13
N PRO A 156 0.63 3.70 8.94
CA PRO A 156 -0.53 4.49 8.51
C PRO A 156 -0.17 5.91 8.07
N ILE A 157 0.68 6.62 8.83
CA ILE A 157 1.07 7.98 8.47
C ILE A 157 1.88 8.01 7.18
N THR A 158 2.83 7.09 7.03
CA THR A 158 3.69 7.05 5.84
C THR A 158 2.94 6.55 4.62
N SER A 159 1.97 5.66 4.77
CA SER A 159 1.16 5.13 3.66
C SER A 159 0.41 6.25 2.94
N SER A 160 -0.49 6.95 3.60
CA SER A 160 -1.31 8.00 2.99
C SER A 160 -0.48 9.13 2.38
N THR A 161 0.60 9.56 3.07
CA THR A 161 1.50 10.61 2.55
C THR A 161 2.25 10.13 1.31
N SER A 162 2.70 8.88 1.31
CA SER A 162 3.41 8.29 0.18
C SER A 162 2.50 8.11 -1.04
N ASP A 163 1.23 7.74 -0.84
CA ASP A 163 0.25 7.61 -1.93
C ASP A 163 0.08 8.92 -2.68
N LEU A 164 0.00 10.03 -1.94
CA LEU A 164 -0.09 11.36 -2.54
C LEU A 164 1.17 11.70 -3.36
N LEU A 165 2.35 11.50 -2.78
CA LEU A 165 3.62 11.81 -3.45
C LEU A 165 3.83 10.93 -4.70
N VAL A 166 3.59 9.63 -4.59
CA VAL A 166 3.73 8.71 -5.74
C VAL A 166 2.73 9.05 -6.83
N THR A 167 1.49 9.39 -6.49
CA THR A 167 0.49 9.83 -7.46
C THR A 167 0.93 11.10 -8.18
N MET A 168 1.44 12.10 -7.46
CA MET A 168 1.95 13.34 -8.06
C MET A 168 3.12 13.05 -9.02
N PHE A 169 4.10 12.24 -8.59
CA PHE A 169 5.23 11.85 -9.45
C PHE A 169 4.76 11.07 -10.66
N PHE A 170 3.84 10.12 -10.47
CA PHE A 170 3.28 9.33 -11.55
C PHE A 170 2.65 10.21 -12.63
N ILE A 171 1.77 11.14 -12.23
CA ILE A 171 1.06 12.01 -13.17
C ILE A 171 2.02 12.97 -13.89
N ILE A 172 3.00 13.54 -13.17
CA ILE A 172 4.02 14.41 -13.79
C ILE A 172 4.84 13.64 -14.82
N LEU A 173 5.36 12.47 -14.46
CA LEU A 173 6.18 11.66 -15.37
C LEU A 173 5.35 11.07 -16.52
N ALA A 174 4.08 10.72 -16.30
CA ALA A 174 3.16 10.30 -17.34
C ALA A 174 2.93 11.43 -18.35
N SER A 175 2.74 12.66 -17.87
CA SER A 175 2.64 13.84 -18.74
C SER A 175 3.91 14.03 -19.57
N CYS A 176 5.10 13.90 -18.96
CA CYS A 176 6.37 13.98 -19.69
C CYS A 176 6.49 12.89 -20.77
N LEU A 177 6.06 11.67 -20.47
CA LEU A 177 6.08 10.56 -21.43
C LEU A 177 5.15 10.82 -22.62
N ILE A 178 3.91 11.20 -22.35
CA ILE A 178 2.86 11.43 -23.35
C ILE A 178 3.23 12.62 -24.25
N THR A 179 3.78 13.70 -23.68
CA THR A 179 4.22 14.88 -24.46
C THR A 179 5.56 14.68 -25.17
N GLY A 180 6.23 13.53 -25.01
CA GLY A 180 7.53 13.25 -25.62
C GLY A 180 8.72 13.97 -24.95
N LEU A 181 8.52 14.56 -23.77
CA LEU A 181 9.60 15.19 -23.00
C LEU A 181 10.43 14.12 -22.27
N LEU A 182 11.30 13.42 -22.98
CA LEU A 182 12.02 12.27 -22.45
C LEU A 182 13.24 12.62 -21.57
N THR A 183 13.80 13.83 -21.71
CA THR A 183 15.02 14.21 -20.98
C THR A 183 14.91 14.06 -19.45
N PRO A 184 13.87 14.55 -18.75
CA PRO A 184 13.74 14.35 -17.32
C PRO A 184 13.66 12.87 -16.94
N LEU A 185 12.97 12.04 -17.73
CA LEU A 185 12.84 10.61 -17.50
C LEU A 185 14.20 9.91 -17.64
N GLN A 186 14.99 10.26 -18.67
CA GLN A 186 16.33 9.71 -18.87
C GLN A 186 17.29 10.06 -17.73
N VAL A 187 17.25 11.31 -17.24
CA VAL A 187 18.05 11.74 -16.09
C VAL A 187 17.69 10.96 -14.84
N LEU A 188 16.40 10.84 -14.53
CA LEU A 188 15.94 10.12 -13.35
C LEU A 188 16.21 8.60 -13.42
N SER A 189 16.01 7.98 -14.58
CA SER A 189 16.33 6.56 -14.76
C SER A 189 17.82 6.28 -14.60
N THR A 190 18.67 7.15 -15.17
CA THR A 190 20.15 7.07 -15.01
C THR A 190 20.55 7.25 -13.55
N LEU A 191 19.91 8.19 -12.84
CA LEU A 191 20.14 8.41 -11.41
C LEU A 191 19.85 7.15 -10.59
N LEU A 192 18.75 6.45 -10.86
CA LEU A 192 18.45 5.19 -10.17
C LEU A 192 19.54 4.14 -10.39
N LEU A 193 20.01 3.98 -11.61
CA LEU A 193 21.09 3.02 -11.92
C LEU A 193 22.39 3.36 -11.17
N ILE A 194 22.72 4.65 -11.06
CA ILE A 194 23.86 5.12 -10.26
C ILE A 194 23.64 4.79 -8.77
N LEU A 195 22.45 5.03 -8.24
CA LEU A 195 22.11 4.71 -6.85
C LEU A 195 22.19 3.21 -6.56
N VAL A 196 21.71 2.37 -7.47
CA VAL A 196 21.83 0.91 -7.37
C VAL A 196 23.30 0.50 -7.31
N LEU A 197 24.11 0.98 -8.25
CA LEU A 197 25.54 0.67 -8.27
C LEU A 197 26.24 1.14 -7.00
N ALA A 198 26.00 2.38 -6.57
CA ALA A 198 26.58 2.94 -5.36
C ALA A 198 26.15 2.15 -4.10
N SER A 199 24.90 1.73 -4.01
CA SER A 199 24.38 0.95 -2.89
C SER A 199 25.04 -0.44 -2.80
N ILE A 200 25.19 -1.12 -3.94
CA ILE A 200 25.86 -2.43 -4.01
C ILE A 200 27.34 -2.29 -3.63
N LEU A 201 28.07 -1.37 -4.25
CA LEU A 201 29.51 -1.18 -3.99
C LEU A 201 29.79 -0.85 -2.52
N LYS A 202 28.89 -0.07 -1.88
CA LYS A 202 29.10 0.40 -0.51
C LYS A 202 28.61 -0.58 0.55
N TYR A 203 27.47 -1.25 0.34
CA TYR A 203 26.79 -2.00 1.40
C TYR A 203 26.68 -3.51 1.18
N TRP A 204 27.20 -4.05 0.06
CA TRP A 204 27.14 -5.50 -0.21
C TRP A 204 27.78 -6.36 0.86
N HIS A 205 28.77 -5.85 1.58
CA HIS A 205 29.42 -6.56 2.69
C HIS A 205 28.57 -6.60 3.97
N VAL A 206 27.51 -5.78 4.07
CA VAL A 206 26.62 -5.72 5.24
C VAL A 206 25.55 -6.80 5.12
N ASN A 207 25.49 -7.72 6.09
CA ASN A 207 24.51 -8.81 6.08
C ASN A 207 23.05 -8.30 6.02
N ALA A 208 22.72 -7.26 6.79
CA ALA A 208 21.39 -6.65 6.79
C ALA A 208 20.97 -6.15 5.39
N TYR A 209 21.91 -5.58 4.61
CA TYR A 209 21.62 -5.17 3.25
C TYR A 209 21.26 -6.36 2.37
N ARG A 210 22.07 -7.41 2.38
CA ARG A 210 21.87 -8.60 1.53
C ARG A 210 20.58 -9.34 1.87
N SER A 211 20.33 -9.58 3.20
CA SER A 211 19.09 -10.25 3.63
C SER A 211 17.87 -9.45 3.25
N THR A 212 17.85 -8.13 3.51
CA THR A 212 16.69 -7.28 3.19
C THR A 212 16.46 -7.19 1.68
N VAL A 213 17.52 -7.11 0.85
CA VAL A 213 17.36 -7.15 -0.62
C VAL A 213 16.80 -8.50 -1.08
N ALA A 214 17.29 -9.62 -0.53
CA ALA A 214 16.81 -10.95 -0.90
C ALA A 214 15.34 -11.16 -0.48
N GLU A 215 14.99 -10.81 0.75
CA GLU A 215 13.63 -10.90 1.28
C GLU A 215 12.66 -9.99 0.49
N GLY A 216 13.05 -8.73 0.24
CA GLY A 216 12.26 -7.80 -0.54
C GLY A 216 12.09 -8.24 -2.00
N ALA A 217 13.13 -8.82 -2.63
CA ALA A 217 13.03 -9.38 -3.98
C ALA A 217 12.07 -10.57 -4.03
N ALA A 218 12.14 -11.47 -3.05
CA ALA A 218 11.20 -12.59 -2.94
C ALA A 218 9.76 -12.11 -2.73
N SER A 219 9.56 -11.12 -1.86
CA SER A 219 8.25 -10.49 -1.65
C SER A 219 7.71 -9.84 -2.92
N LEU A 220 8.53 -9.07 -3.67
CA LEU A 220 8.13 -8.46 -4.95
C LEU A 220 7.69 -9.51 -5.99
N LEU A 221 8.40 -10.63 -6.11
CA LEU A 221 8.01 -11.71 -7.00
C LEU A 221 6.68 -12.33 -6.58
N LEU A 222 6.49 -12.55 -5.28
CA LEU A 222 5.26 -13.13 -4.73
C LEU A 222 4.04 -12.25 -4.99
N ILE A 223 4.17 -10.93 -4.79
CA ILE A 223 3.04 -10.00 -4.99
C ILE A 223 2.84 -9.60 -6.45
N SER A 224 3.81 -9.85 -7.34
CA SER A 224 3.78 -9.37 -8.73
C SER A 224 2.51 -9.79 -9.49
N LEU A 225 2.04 -11.03 -9.27
CA LEU A 225 0.80 -11.52 -9.88
C LEU A 225 -0.43 -10.77 -9.33
N ILE A 226 -0.50 -10.59 -8.01
CA ILE A 226 -1.61 -9.94 -7.32
C ILE A 226 -1.76 -8.50 -7.82
N VAL A 227 -0.68 -7.72 -7.79
CA VAL A 227 -0.72 -6.32 -8.19
C VAL A 227 -0.98 -6.15 -9.70
N THR A 228 -0.55 -7.11 -10.53
CA THR A 228 -0.86 -7.13 -11.96
C THR A 228 -2.35 -7.31 -12.21
N LEU A 229 -2.98 -8.26 -11.52
CA LEU A 229 -4.42 -8.47 -11.59
C LEU A 229 -5.18 -7.23 -11.11
N THR A 230 -4.71 -6.59 -10.04
CA THR A 230 -5.26 -5.31 -9.57
C THR A 230 -5.19 -4.23 -10.66
N GLY A 231 -4.05 -4.10 -11.33
CA GLY A 231 -3.87 -3.13 -12.42
C GLY A 231 -4.80 -3.36 -13.60
N ILE A 232 -4.95 -4.60 -14.03
CA ILE A 232 -5.91 -4.98 -15.08
C ILE A 232 -7.34 -4.66 -14.63
N GLY A 233 -7.70 -5.03 -13.41
CA GLY A 233 -9.01 -4.73 -12.83
C GLY A 233 -9.31 -3.24 -12.75
N VAL A 234 -8.33 -2.39 -12.41
CA VAL A 234 -8.52 -0.94 -12.40
C VAL A 234 -8.74 -0.37 -13.79
N ARG A 235 -8.06 -0.89 -14.80
CA ARG A 235 -8.31 -0.49 -16.19
C ARG A 235 -9.76 -0.78 -16.59
N GLU A 236 -10.27 -1.97 -16.30
CA GLU A 236 -11.67 -2.32 -16.54
C GLU A 236 -12.62 -1.44 -15.71
N LEU A 237 -12.28 -1.21 -14.44
CA LEU A 237 -13.08 -0.37 -13.54
C LEU A 237 -13.21 1.07 -14.05
N VAL A 238 -12.15 1.65 -14.61
CA VAL A 238 -12.16 3.00 -15.20
C VAL A 238 -13.13 3.12 -16.39
N ASP A 239 -13.39 2.02 -17.09
CA ASP A 239 -14.28 2.01 -18.24
C ASP A 239 -15.76 1.81 -17.86
N VAL A 240 -16.05 1.11 -16.74
CA VAL A 240 -17.42 0.77 -16.32
C VAL A 240 -17.93 1.58 -15.13
N ALA A 241 -17.04 2.02 -14.23
CA ALA A 241 -17.45 2.71 -13.02
C ALA A 241 -17.69 4.21 -13.23
N PRO A 242 -18.62 4.80 -12.47
CA PRO A 242 -18.74 6.26 -12.41
C PRO A 242 -17.42 6.91 -11.98
N ARG A 243 -17.10 8.05 -12.59
CA ARG A 243 -15.88 8.79 -12.30
C ARG A 243 -15.73 9.15 -10.80
N SER A 244 -16.86 9.30 -10.11
CA SER A 244 -16.95 9.52 -8.67
C SER A 244 -16.42 8.36 -7.83
N VAL A 245 -16.54 7.11 -8.30
CA VAL A 245 -15.94 5.93 -7.65
C VAL A 245 -14.42 5.97 -7.79
N ILE A 246 -13.92 6.29 -8.98
CA ILE A 246 -12.47 6.40 -9.22
C ILE A 246 -11.84 7.52 -8.38
N ALA A 247 -12.58 8.61 -8.17
CA ALA A 247 -12.15 9.73 -7.30
C ALA A 247 -12.07 9.36 -5.81
N SER A 248 -12.47 8.15 -5.42
CA SER A 248 -12.35 7.62 -4.06
C SER A 248 -11.44 6.39 -4.00
N TYR A 249 -10.96 5.88 -5.14
CA TYR A 249 -10.38 4.55 -5.27
C TYR A 249 -9.25 4.25 -4.26
N ALA A 250 -8.21 5.09 -4.17
CA ALA A 250 -7.09 4.85 -3.25
C ALA A 250 -7.52 4.90 -1.77
N ALA A 251 -8.51 5.75 -1.43
CA ALA A 251 -9.07 5.76 -0.07
C ALA A 251 -9.89 4.50 0.23
N LEU A 252 -10.61 3.96 -0.77
CA LEU A 252 -11.40 2.73 -0.59
C LEU A 252 -10.49 1.50 -0.43
N THR A 253 -9.38 1.41 -1.19
CA THR A 253 -8.41 0.30 -1.08
C THR A 253 -7.63 0.37 0.23
N GLY A 254 -7.14 1.55 0.61
CA GLY A 254 -6.45 1.77 1.89
C GLY A 254 -7.33 1.39 3.09
N LEU A 255 -8.59 1.82 3.08
CA LEU A 255 -9.55 1.50 4.14
C LEU A 255 -9.76 -0.01 4.34
N LEU A 256 -9.78 -0.81 3.27
CA LEU A 256 -9.87 -2.27 3.41
C LEU A 256 -8.58 -2.84 4.01
N GLY A 257 -7.42 -2.32 3.61
CA GLY A 257 -6.13 -2.69 4.18
C GLY A 257 -6.08 -2.44 5.69
N ASP A 258 -6.52 -1.26 6.12
CA ASP A 258 -6.57 -0.91 7.55
C ASP A 258 -7.58 -1.76 8.34
N ALA A 259 -8.75 -2.04 7.76
CA ALA A 259 -9.76 -2.88 8.40
C ALA A 259 -9.30 -4.35 8.52
N ALA A 260 -8.69 -4.89 7.46
CA ALA A 260 -8.14 -6.23 7.42
C ALA A 260 -6.94 -6.36 8.38
N GLY A 261 -6.03 -5.37 8.37
CA GLY A 261 -4.88 -5.31 9.26
C GLY A 261 -5.27 -5.22 10.74
N ALA A 262 -6.27 -4.40 11.07
CA ALA A 262 -6.81 -4.34 12.43
C ALA A 262 -7.37 -5.69 12.88
N PHE A 263 -8.12 -6.38 12.00
CA PHE A 263 -8.64 -7.71 12.27
C PHE A 263 -7.51 -8.75 12.40
N GLY A 264 -6.55 -8.76 11.48
CA GLY A 264 -5.38 -9.66 11.50
C GLY A 264 -4.57 -9.52 12.79
N SER A 265 -4.33 -8.29 13.24
CA SER A 265 -3.66 -8.00 14.50
C SER A 265 -4.41 -8.55 15.72
N LEU A 266 -5.73 -8.46 15.74
CA LEU A 266 -6.56 -9.07 16.80
C LEU A 266 -6.40 -10.60 16.81
N ILE A 267 -6.37 -11.24 15.64
CA ILE A 267 -6.21 -12.69 15.51
C ILE A 267 -4.81 -13.13 15.93
N THR A 268 -3.76 -12.50 15.41
CA THR A 268 -2.37 -12.87 15.75
C THR A 268 -2.07 -12.71 17.23
N THR A 269 -2.57 -11.65 17.86
CA THR A 269 -2.44 -11.44 19.31
C THR A 269 -3.08 -12.59 20.09
N ARG A 270 -4.27 -13.04 19.69
CA ARG A 270 -4.96 -14.17 20.36
C ARG A 270 -4.24 -15.50 20.16
N LEU A 271 -3.77 -15.75 18.93
CA LEU A 271 -2.96 -16.96 18.65
C LEU A 271 -1.69 -17.00 19.53
N ALA A 272 -1.06 -15.84 19.74
CA ALA A 272 0.14 -15.76 20.58
C ALA A 272 -0.13 -15.95 22.08
N ILE A 273 -1.29 -15.53 22.59
CA ILE A 273 -1.62 -15.58 24.03
C ILE A 273 -2.15 -16.95 24.44
N GLY A 274 -2.91 -17.66 23.62
CA GLY A 274 -3.56 -18.88 24.11
C GLY A 274 -4.09 -19.87 23.07
N GLY A 275 -3.74 -19.67 21.78
CA GLY A 275 -4.17 -20.57 20.72
C GLY A 275 -5.68 -20.55 20.44
N LEU A 276 -6.12 -21.51 19.61
CA LEU A 276 -7.51 -21.60 19.13
C LEU A 276 -8.54 -21.96 20.21
N GLU A 277 -8.13 -22.48 21.36
CA GLU A 277 -9.04 -22.91 22.43
C GLU A 277 -9.76 -21.71 23.08
N HIS A 278 -9.05 -20.58 23.27
CA HIS A 278 -9.63 -19.35 23.82
C HIS A 278 -10.64 -18.65 22.89
N PHE A 279 -10.64 -18.99 21.60
CA PHE A 279 -11.65 -18.44 20.66
C PHE A 279 -13.07 -18.88 20.98
N LYS A 280 -13.26 -20.09 21.53
CA LYS A 280 -14.58 -20.63 21.87
C LYS A 280 -15.16 -19.97 23.13
N GLU A 281 -14.30 -19.66 24.10
CA GLU A 281 -14.71 -19.03 25.35
C GLU A 281 -15.05 -17.55 25.18
N ASP A 282 -14.40 -16.86 24.25
CA ASP A 282 -14.59 -15.43 23.97
C ASP A 282 -15.39 -15.15 22.67
N ALA A 283 -16.15 -16.12 22.15
CA ALA A 283 -16.85 -16.01 20.87
C ALA A 283 -17.71 -14.73 20.75
N ASP A 284 -18.49 -14.40 21.78
CA ASP A 284 -19.32 -13.18 21.81
C ASP A 284 -18.49 -11.90 21.67
N ARG A 285 -17.29 -11.89 22.22
CA ARG A 285 -16.38 -10.75 22.15
C ARG A 285 -15.81 -10.63 20.75
N VAL A 286 -15.35 -11.75 20.16
CA VAL A 286 -14.82 -11.78 18.79
C VAL A 286 -15.87 -11.31 17.79
N VAL A 287 -17.10 -11.84 17.90
CA VAL A 287 -18.21 -11.42 17.04
C VAL A 287 -18.50 -9.92 17.19
N GLY A 288 -18.49 -9.39 18.41
CA GLY A 288 -18.67 -7.96 18.65
C GLY A 288 -17.57 -7.10 18.01
N GLU A 289 -16.31 -7.54 18.05
CA GLU A 289 -15.16 -6.86 17.44
C GLU A 289 -15.26 -6.89 15.91
N VAL A 290 -15.54 -8.05 15.31
CA VAL A 290 -15.74 -8.22 13.86
C VAL A 290 -16.85 -7.30 13.34
N ILE A 291 -18.03 -7.33 13.99
CA ILE A 291 -19.16 -6.47 13.60
C ILE A 291 -18.79 -4.99 13.79
N GLY A 292 -18.03 -4.65 14.83
CA GLY A 292 -17.55 -3.29 15.08
C GLY A 292 -16.67 -2.76 13.95
N ILE A 293 -15.65 -3.53 13.55
CA ILE A 293 -14.76 -3.18 12.44
C ILE A 293 -15.55 -3.11 11.12
N ALA A 294 -16.35 -4.12 10.81
CA ALA A 294 -17.12 -4.16 9.57
C ALA A 294 -18.13 -3.00 9.44
N SER A 295 -18.78 -2.62 10.54
CA SER A 295 -19.69 -1.47 10.56
C SER A 295 -18.97 -0.15 10.39
N ALA A 296 -17.80 0.03 11.01
CA ALA A 296 -16.94 1.19 10.83
C ALA A 296 -16.45 1.30 9.37
N TYR A 297 -16.02 0.19 8.80
CA TYR A 297 -15.61 0.09 7.41
C TYR A 297 -16.75 0.51 6.46
N GLY A 298 -17.94 -0.06 6.57
CA GLY A 298 -19.08 0.26 5.71
C GLY A 298 -19.48 1.74 5.79
N LEU A 299 -19.43 2.33 6.99
CA LEU A 299 -19.67 3.77 7.18
C LEU A 299 -18.62 4.61 6.48
N MET A 300 -17.34 4.33 6.70
CA MET A 300 -16.23 5.11 6.10
C MET A 300 -16.13 4.94 4.60
N MET A 301 -16.41 3.75 4.05
CA MET A 301 -16.57 3.52 2.61
C MET A 301 -17.59 4.49 1.99
N SER A 302 -18.75 4.65 2.68
CA SER A 302 -19.80 5.57 2.24
C SER A 302 -19.34 7.04 2.31
N VAL A 303 -18.64 7.41 3.39
CA VAL A 303 -18.08 8.76 3.56
C VAL A 303 -17.07 9.08 2.45
N PHE A 304 -16.17 8.14 2.13
CA PHE A 304 -15.17 8.34 1.08
C PHE A 304 -15.79 8.39 -0.31
N ALA A 305 -16.81 7.55 -0.59
CA ALA A 305 -17.55 7.62 -1.85
C ALA A 305 -18.20 8.98 -2.07
N VAL A 306 -18.81 9.53 -1.03
CA VAL A 306 -19.41 10.87 -1.06
C VAL A 306 -18.32 11.94 -1.18
N GLY A 307 -17.26 11.85 -0.37
CA GLY A 307 -16.14 12.80 -0.37
C GLY A 307 -15.45 12.92 -1.72
N GLY A 308 -15.11 11.79 -2.36
CA GLY A 308 -14.50 11.77 -3.69
C GLY A 308 -15.42 12.32 -4.78
N ALA A 309 -16.73 12.00 -4.72
CA ALA A 309 -17.70 12.56 -5.65
C ALA A 309 -17.80 14.08 -5.53
N LEU A 310 -17.92 14.61 -4.31
CA LEU A 310 -18.00 16.04 -4.06
C LEU A 310 -16.72 16.79 -4.47
N ALA A 311 -15.55 16.17 -4.25
CA ALA A 311 -14.26 16.77 -4.61
C ALA A 311 -14.10 17.01 -6.12
N ILE A 312 -14.78 16.22 -6.97
CA ILE A 312 -14.79 16.42 -8.44
C ILE A 312 -16.07 17.09 -8.94
N GLY A 313 -16.93 17.59 -8.05
CA GLY A 313 -18.19 18.23 -8.41
C GLY A 313 -19.23 17.28 -9.03
N ALA A 314 -19.15 15.97 -8.76
CA ALA A 314 -20.06 14.96 -9.29
C ALA A 314 -21.20 14.61 -8.32
N ASN A 315 -22.28 14.05 -8.86
CA ASN A 315 -23.36 13.50 -8.03
C ASN A 315 -22.82 12.30 -7.20
N PRO A 316 -22.94 12.30 -5.86
CA PRO A 316 -22.44 11.21 -5.02
C PRO A 316 -23.29 9.93 -5.08
N LEU A 317 -24.55 10.00 -5.51
CA LEU A 317 -25.47 8.86 -5.46
C LEU A 317 -25.01 7.63 -6.22
N PRO A 318 -24.49 7.72 -7.47
CA PRO A 318 -23.97 6.55 -8.19
C PRO A 318 -22.79 5.90 -7.46
N ALA A 319 -21.87 6.71 -6.91
CA ALA A 319 -20.73 6.19 -6.14
C ALA A 319 -21.20 5.49 -4.86
N LEU A 320 -22.11 6.12 -4.13
CA LEU A 320 -22.64 5.56 -2.89
C LEU A 320 -23.34 4.21 -3.12
N LEU A 321 -24.16 4.10 -4.18
CA LEU A 321 -24.86 2.86 -4.52
C LEU A 321 -23.89 1.74 -4.90
N MET A 322 -22.91 2.03 -5.73
CA MET A 322 -21.92 1.04 -6.16
C MET A 322 -21.03 0.59 -4.99
N VAL A 323 -20.51 1.55 -4.21
CA VAL A 323 -19.63 1.27 -3.07
C VAL A 323 -20.36 0.52 -1.96
N SER A 324 -21.62 0.83 -1.67
CA SER A 324 -22.39 0.11 -0.66
C SER A 324 -22.62 -1.36 -1.03
N LYS A 325 -22.83 -1.69 -2.30
CA LYS A 325 -22.90 -3.07 -2.79
C LYS A 325 -21.54 -3.80 -2.65
N ALA A 326 -20.44 -3.12 -3.01
CA ALA A 326 -19.10 -3.68 -2.93
C ALA A 326 -18.63 -3.90 -1.47
N ALA A 327 -19.04 -3.04 -0.54
CA ALA A 327 -18.52 -3.01 0.83
C ALA A 327 -18.67 -4.35 1.58
N THR A 328 -19.84 -4.99 1.47
CA THR A 328 -20.10 -6.26 2.16
C THR A 328 -19.20 -7.38 1.63
N LEU A 329 -19.03 -7.45 0.31
CA LEU A 329 -18.17 -8.44 -0.32
C LEU A 329 -16.69 -8.18 0.03
N ALA A 330 -16.26 -6.94 -0.08
CA ALA A 330 -14.88 -6.53 0.17
C ALA A 330 -14.47 -6.83 1.62
N ILE A 331 -15.25 -6.42 2.63
CA ILE A 331 -14.89 -6.66 4.02
C ILE A 331 -14.90 -8.15 4.38
N THR A 332 -15.85 -8.93 3.83
CA THR A 332 -15.91 -10.37 4.08
C THR A 332 -14.69 -11.08 3.52
N LEU A 333 -14.32 -10.81 2.26
CA LEU A 333 -13.14 -11.39 1.63
C LEU A 333 -11.84 -10.88 2.26
N GLY A 334 -11.78 -9.60 2.62
CA GLY A 334 -10.63 -9.00 3.31
C GLY A 334 -10.36 -9.65 4.67
N MET A 335 -11.39 -9.82 5.49
CA MET A 335 -11.25 -10.51 6.79
C MET A 335 -10.88 -11.99 6.64
N LEU A 336 -11.41 -12.70 5.64
CA LEU A 336 -11.01 -14.08 5.36
C LEU A 336 -9.55 -14.17 4.90
N ALA A 337 -9.11 -13.27 4.04
CA ALA A 337 -7.72 -13.19 3.61
C ALA A 337 -6.78 -12.91 4.79
N SER A 338 -7.10 -11.91 5.61
CA SER A 338 -6.32 -11.55 6.79
C SER A 338 -6.24 -12.70 7.80
N LEU A 339 -7.36 -13.39 8.08
CA LEU A 339 -7.37 -14.58 8.91
C LEU A 339 -6.44 -15.67 8.36
N THR A 340 -6.51 -15.92 7.06
CA THR A 340 -5.67 -16.94 6.40
C THR A 340 -4.19 -16.59 6.50
N ILE A 341 -3.83 -15.32 6.20
CA ILE A 341 -2.45 -14.83 6.29
C ILE A 341 -1.95 -14.96 7.73
N ALA A 342 -2.74 -14.52 8.72
CA ALA A 342 -2.36 -14.58 10.14
C ALA A 342 -2.07 -16.04 10.60
N VAL A 343 -2.96 -16.98 10.28
CA VAL A 343 -2.80 -18.39 10.66
C VAL A 343 -1.63 -19.05 9.94
N VAL A 344 -1.48 -18.82 8.63
CA VAL A 344 -0.39 -19.40 7.84
C VAL A 344 0.96 -18.84 8.28
N SER A 345 1.07 -17.53 8.48
CA SER A 345 2.31 -16.89 8.92
C SER A 345 2.73 -17.36 10.31
N PHE A 346 1.77 -17.48 11.23
CA PHE A 346 2.02 -18.02 12.57
C PHE A 346 2.56 -19.46 12.52
N ASN A 347 1.95 -20.32 11.70
CA ASN A 347 2.37 -21.73 11.59
C ASN A 347 3.73 -21.91 10.87
N LEU A 348 4.05 -21.04 9.91
CA LEU A 348 5.30 -21.11 9.16
C LEU A 348 6.47 -20.36 9.83
N GLY A 349 6.21 -19.59 10.89
CA GLY A 349 7.21 -18.75 11.54
C GLY A 349 7.80 -17.70 10.60
N LEU A 350 7.00 -17.18 9.67
CA LEU A 350 7.42 -16.15 8.71
C LEU A 350 7.60 -14.81 9.42
N ASP A 351 8.58 -14.03 8.93
CA ASP A 351 8.75 -12.64 9.37
C ASP A 351 7.57 -11.75 8.87
N PRO A 352 6.74 -11.23 9.78
CA PRO A 352 5.58 -10.42 9.40
C PRO A 352 5.96 -9.19 8.58
N ASP A 353 7.09 -8.56 8.89
CA ASP A 353 7.54 -7.33 8.24
C ASP A 353 7.88 -7.55 6.76
N SER A 354 8.38 -8.75 6.43
CA SER A 354 8.86 -9.07 5.08
C SER A 354 7.79 -9.64 4.16
N TYR A 355 6.78 -10.33 4.71
CA TYR A 355 5.82 -11.08 3.89
C TYR A 355 4.36 -10.75 4.19
N VAL A 356 3.99 -10.61 5.47
CA VAL A 356 2.57 -10.47 5.87
C VAL A 356 2.03 -9.12 5.43
N ILE A 357 2.70 -8.02 5.81
CA ILE A 357 2.26 -6.66 5.50
C ILE A 357 2.17 -6.43 3.98
N PRO A 358 3.18 -6.78 3.15
CA PRO A 358 3.08 -6.63 1.71
C PRO A 358 1.94 -7.43 1.07
N LEU A 359 1.73 -8.68 1.50
CA LEU A 359 0.65 -9.53 0.98
C LEU A 359 -0.73 -8.98 1.32
N GLU A 360 -0.94 -8.59 2.57
CA GLU A 360 -2.21 -8.08 3.06
C GLU A 360 -2.60 -6.78 2.33
N SER A 361 -1.66 -5.85 2.18
CA SER A 361 -1.88 -4.61 1.42
C SER A 361 -2.28 -4.89 -0.03
N CYS A 362 -1.52 -5.73 -0.75
CA CYS A 362 -1.80 -6.02 -2.16
C CYS A 362 -3.11 -6.80 -2.36
N LEU A 363 -3.46 -7.72 -1.44
CA LEU A 363 -4.72 -8.44 -1.48
C LEU A 363 -5.92 -7.53 -1.21
N SER A 364 -5.79 -6.57 -0.32
CA SER A 364 -6.83 -5.57 -0.05
C SER A 364 -7.12 -4.71 -1.28
N ASP A 365 -6.09 -4.30 -2.01
CA ASP A 365 -6.24 -3.59 -3.28
C ASP A 365 -6.97 -4.44 -4.32
N LEU A 366 -6.57 -5.71 -4.47
CA LEU A 366 -7.21 -6.65 -5.39
C LEU A 366 -8.67 -6.89 -5.04
N ILE A 367 -8.96 -7.22 -3.78
CA ILE A 367 -10.31 -7.51 -3.29
C ILE A 367 -11.23 -6.31 -3.48
N THR A 368 -10.78 -5.10 -3.14
CA THR A 368 -11.56 -3.88 -3.33
C THR A 368 -11.86 -3.64 -4.80
N THR A 369 -10.85 -3.76 -5.67
CA THR A 369 -11.00 -3.56 -7.12
C THR A 369 -12.05 -4.49 -7.71
N TYR A 370 -11.94 -5.79 -7.44
CA TYR A 370 -12.88 -6.78 -8.01
C TYR A 370 -14.24 -6.75 -7.34
N SER A 371 -14.34 -6.36 -6.06
CA SER A 371 -15.64 -6.10 -5.42
C SER A 371 -16.37 -4.92 -6.05
N LEU A 372 -15.66 -3.86 -6.42
CA LEU A 372 -16.23 -2.73 -7.16
C LEU A 372 -16.63 -3.14 -8.58
N LEU A 373 -15.80 -3.92 -9.30
CA LEU A 373 -16.15 -4.44 -10.62
C LEU A 373 -17.43 -5.29 -10.60
N LEU A 374 -17.53 -6.21 -9.65
CA LEU A 374 -18.74 -7.01 -9.47
C LEU A 374 -19.96 -6.16 -9.11
N ALA A 375 -19.78 -5.14 -8.28
CA ALA A 375 -20.86 -4.22 -7.94
C ALA A 375 -21.33 -3.36 -9.13
N SER A 376 -20.49 -3.14 -10.14
CA SER A 376 -20.86 -2.42 -11.37
C SER A 376 -21.73 -3.25 -12.31
N SER A 377 -21.68 -4.58 -12.22
CA SER A 377 -22.48 -5.50 -13.05
C SER A 377 -23.81 -5.88 -12.43
N LEU A 378 -24.03 -5.54 -11.14
CA LEU A 378 -25.27 -5.75 -10.38
C LEU A 378 -26.13 -4.48 -10.34
#